data_1bb6c2eb0cccbfb25db67a6577c1d58d
#
_entry.id   1bb6c2eb0cccbfb25db67a6577c1d58d
#
_cell.length_a   1.000
_cell.length_b   1.000
_cell.length_c   1.000
_cell.angle_alpha   90.00
_cell.angle_beta   90.00
_cell.angle_gamma   90.00
#
_symmetry.space_group_name_H-M   'P 1'
#
loop_
_entity.id
_entity.type
_entity.pdbx_description
1 polymer ?
#
loop_
_entity_poly.entity_id
_entity_poly.type
_entity_poly.pdbx_seq_one_letter_code
_entity_poly.pdbx_strand_id
1 'polypeptide(L)'
;MKISNYRNLIIDMDGVLWRGDTALPGLEEFVSTIRNTKTRMVLATNNSSSTVDQYISKLKRMGVHVTPEEILTSAQATGSYLYKIAPKRSRVFVIGGDGITNAI
;
A
#
# COMPACT_ATOMS: atom_id res chain seq x y z
N MET A 1 22.93 -8.78 4.56
CA MET A 1 22.05 -8.55 3.39
C MET A 1 22.00 -7.05 3.12
N LYS A 2 22.28 -6.63 1.90
CA LYS A 2 22.22 -5.22 1.51
C LYS A 2 20.98 -4.98 0.66
N ILE A 3 20.20 -3.96 1.00
CA ILE A 3 19.03 -3.56 0.22
C ILE A 3 19.40 -3.27 -1.23
N SER A 4 20.56 -2.66 -1.46
CA SER A 4 21.06 -2.34 -2.79
C SER A 4 21.27 -3.55 -3.70
N ASN A 5 21.29 -4.76 -3.16
CA ASN A 5 21.40 -6.00 -3.95
C ASN A 5 20.06 -6.41 -4.58
N TYR A 6 18.97 -5.74 -4.23
CA TYR A 6 17.62 -6.03 -4.71
C TYR A 6 17.09 -4.90 -5.56
N ARG A 7 16.41 -5.22 -6.64
CA ARG A 7 15.79 -4.22 -7.52
C ARG A 7 14.39 -3.82 -7.06
N ASN A 8 13.71 -4.74 -6.40
CA ASN A 8 12.33 -4.56 -5.97
C ASN A 8 12.17 -5.06 -4.54
N LEU A 9 11.45 -4.28 -3.74
CA LEU A 9 11.03 -4.66 -2.40
C LEU A 9 9.54 -4.58 -2.30
N ILE A 10 8.93 -5.60 -1.71
CA ILE A 10 7.53 -5.60 -1.31
C ILE A 10 7.53 -5.57 0.21
N ILE A 11 6.90 -4.56 0.79
CA ILE A 11 6.97 -4.30 2.22
C ILE A 11 5.55 -4.24 2.77
N ASP A 12 5.27 -5.05 3.77
CA ASP A 12 4.02 -4.96 4.53
C ASP A 12 3.98 -3.66 5.34
N MET A 13 2.80 -3.14 5.61
CA MET A 13 2.64 -1.86 6.29
C MET A 13 2.26 -2.04 7.77
N ASP A 14 1.09 -2.61 8.06
CA ASP A 14 0.62 -2.75 9.45
C ASP A 14 1.55 -3.66 10.26
N GLY A 15 2.06 -3.14 11.37
CA GLY A 15 2.99 -3.87 12.25
C GLY A 15 4.45 -3.87 11.76
N VAL A 16 4.72 -3.40 10.55
CA VAL A 16 6.06 -3.30 9.96
C VAL A 16 6.52 -1.85 9.88
N LEU A 17 5.68 -0.96 9.39
CA LEU A 17 5.98 0.47 9.30
C LEU A 17 5.39 1.26 10.45
N TRP A 18 4.29 0.81 11.00
CA TRP A 18 3.60 1.45 12.12
C TRP A 18 2.84 0.45 12.96
N ARG A 19 2.45 0.89 14.15
CA ARG A 19 1.45 0.22 15.00
C ARG A 19 0.32 1.21 15.25
N GLY A 20 -0.88 0.88 14.78
CA GLY A 20 -2.00 1.82 14.83
C GLY A 20 -1.64 3.09 14.07
N ASP A 21 -1.63 4.24 14.75
CA ASP A 21 -1.29 5.53 14.18
C ASP A 21 0.14 5.99 14.51
N THR A 22 0.94 5.12 15.12
CA THR A 22 2.30 5.46 15.56
C THR A 22 3.33 4.81 14.64
N ALA A 23 4.13 5.63 13.97
CA ALA A 23 5.25 5.15 13.16
C ALA A 23 6.26 4.40 14.02
N LEU A 24 6.79 3.30 13.50
CA LEU A 24 7.90 2.63 14.16
C LEU A 24 9.17 3.49 14.07
N PRO A 25 10.05 3.43 15.08
CA PRO A 25 11.30 4.18 15.05
C PRO A 25 12.12 3.86 13.80
N GLY A 26 12.68 4.88 13.16
CA GLY A 26 13.54 4.72 11.99
C GLY A 26 12.80 4.62 10.65
N LEU A 27 11.47 4.82 10.63
CA LEU A 27 10.70 4.72 9.38
C LEU A 27 11.21 5.68 8.30
N GLU A 28 11.40 6.96 8.63
CA GLU A 28 11.88 7.96 7.65
C GLU A 28 13.26 7.60 7.11
N GLU A 29 14.16 7.18 7.99
CA GLU A 29 15.53 6.79 7.62
C GLU A 29 15.53 5.55 6.74
N PHE A 30 14.68 4.59 7.05
CA PHE A 30 14.54 3.37 6.25
C PHE A 30 14.09 3.69 4.83
N VAL A 31 13.06 4.52 4.69
CA VAL A 31 12.55 4.92 3.37
C VAL A 31 13.60 5.75 2.62
N SER A 32 14.29 6.68 3.30
CA SER A 32 15.39 7.45 2.69
C SER A 32 16.50 6.55 2.18
N THR A 33 16.85 5.51 2.93
CA THR A 33 17.85 4.54 2.50
C THR A 33 17.44 3.85 1.21
N ILE A 34 16.17 3.43 1.09
CA ILE A 34 15.65 2.83 -0.12
C ILE A 34 15.68 3.83 -1.28
N ARG A 35 15.27 5.08 -1.04
CA ARG A 35 15.26 6.14 -2.07
C ARG A 35 16.64 6.44 -2.62
N ASN A 36 17.67 6.29 -1.82
CA ASN A 36 19.06 6.52 -2.23
C ASN A 36 19.67 5.35 -3.00
N THR A 37 18.92 4.28 -3.17
CA THR A 37 19.33 3.13 -4.00
C THR A 37 18.50 3.11 -5.29
N LYS A 38 18.84 2.21 -6.19
CA LYS A 38 18.03 1.97 -7.41
C LYS A 38 16.91 0.95 -7.15
N THR A 39 16.63 0.63 -5.91
CA THR A 39 15.62 -0.33 -5.52
C THR A 39 14.25 0.31 -5.57
N ARG A 40 13.29 -0.35 -6.22
CA ARG A 40 11.89 0.05 -6.20
C ARG A 40 11.22 -0.51 -4.96
N MET A 41 10.28 0.25 -4.43
CA MET A 41 9.53 -0.11 -3.24
C MET A 41 8.04 -0.16 -3.56
N VAL A 42 7.38 -1.22 -3.12
CA VAL A 42 5.92 -1.32 -3.11
C VAL A 42 5.49 -1.64 -1.69
N LEU A 43 4.62 -0.80 -1.16
CA LEU A 43 4.00 -1.01 0.16
C LEU A 43 2.70 -1.77 -0.06
N ALA A 44 2.63 -2.96 0.48
CA ALA A 44 1.49 -3.86 0.30
C ALA A 44 0.73 -4.06 1.60
N THR A 45 -0.58 -4.17 1.51
CA THR A 45 -1.42 -4.46 2.67
C THR A 45 -2.58 -5.37 2.31
N ASN A 46 -2.92 -6.28 3.22
CA ASN A 46 -4.14 -7.07 3.15
C ASN A 46 -5.32 -6.40 3.88
N ASN A 47 -5.11 -5.23 4.47
CA ASN A 47 -6.18 -4.43 5.05
C ASN A 47 -6.89 -3.66 3.93
N SER A 48 -8.11 -4.07 3.61
CA SER A 48 -8.90 -3.50 2.52
C SER A 48 -9.83 -2.37 2.98
N SER A 49 -9.78 -1.95 4.24
CA SER A 49 -10.70 -0.95 4.78
C SER A 49 -10.36 0.48 4.35
N SER A 50 -9.10 0.77 4.08
CA SER A 50 -8.65 2.10 3.71
C SER A 50 -8.32 2.20 2.23
N THR A 51 -8.45 3.40 1.67
CA THR A 51 -8.10 3.72 0.28
C THR A 51 -6.60 3.99 0.16
N VAL A 52 -6.12 3.99 -1.08
CA VAL A 52 -4.73 4.38 -1.39
C VAL A 52 -4.44 5.80 -0.89
N ASP A 53 -5.36 6.74 -1.13
CA ASP A 53 -5.20 8.13 -0.68
C ASP A 53 -5.12 8.24 0.83
N GLN A 54 -5.88 7.44 1.56
CA GLN A 54 -5.82 7.40 3.02
C GLN A 54 -4.44 6.90 3.51
N TYR A 55 -3.86 5.90 2.85
CA TYR A 55 -2.51 5.44 3.17
C TYR A 55 -1.45 6.49 2.84
N ILE A 56 -1.56 7.17 1.71
CA ILE A 56 -0.65 8.25 1.34
C ILE A 56 -0.69 9.36 2.41
N SER A 57 -1.89 9.76 2.84
CA SER A 57 -2.06 10.78 3.88
C SER A 57 -1.48 10.34 5.21
N LYS A 58 -1.69 9.08 5.59
CA LYS A 58 -1.13 8.52 6.83
C LYS A 58 0.39 8.55 6.82
N LEU A 59 1.00 8.08 5.74
CA LEU A 59 2.46 8.08 5.59
C LEU A 59 3.03 9.50 5.58
N LYS A 60 2.34 10.45 4.95
CA LYS A 60 2.73 11.85 4.94
C LYS A 60 2.77 12.42 6.37
N ARG A 61 1.78 12.11 7.20
CA ARG A 61 1.78 12.52 8.62
C ARG A 61 2.96 11.91 9.39
N MET A 62 3.47 10.79 8.94
CA MET A 62 4.64 10.11 9.53
C MET A 62 5.97 10.57 8.92
N GLY A 63 5.95 11.57 8.03
CA GLY A 63 7.15 12.10 7.40
C GLY A 63 7.61 11.35 6.14
N VAL A 64 6.75 10.51 5.58
CA VAL A 64 7.09 9.69 4.42
C VAL A 64 6.20 10.07 3.24
N HIS A 65 6.83 10.43 2.11
CA HIS A 65 6.13 10.75 0.87
C HIS A 65 6.20 9.57 -0.09
N VAL A 66 5.03 9.08 -0.50
CA VAL A 66 4.90 7.98 -1.45
C VAL A 66 3.94 8.36 -2.57
N THR A 67 4.09 7.70 -3.70
CA THR A 67 3.18 7.85 -4.85
C THR A 67 2.13 6.74 -4.85
N PRO A 68 0.99 6.91 -5.54
CA PRO A 68 -0.02 5.86 -5.62
C PRO A 68 0.51 4.53 -6.18
N GLU A 69 1.48 4.59 -7.10
CA GLU A 69 2.08 3.40 -7.70
C GLU A 69 2.90 2.58 -6.71
N GLU A 70 3.26 3.17 -5.59
CA GLU A 70 4.05 2.50 -4.54
C GLU A 70 3.17 1.81 -3.50
N ILE A 71 1.85 1.89 -3.64
CA ILE A 71 0.91 1.26 -2.69
C ILE A 71 0.05 0.23 -3.43
N LEU A 72 0.02 -0.98 -2.88
CA LEU A 72 -0.84 -2.05 -3.36
C LEU A 72 -1.70 -2.56 -2.21
N THR A 73 -3.02 -2.49 -2.38
CA THR A 73 -3.97 -3.02 -1.41
C THR A 73 -4.61 -4.30 -1.94
N SER A 74 -5.06 -5.16 -1.04
CA SER A 74 -5.84 -6.35 -1.41
C SER A 74 -7.14 -5.97 -2.12
N ALA A 75 -7.72 -4.82 -1.77
CA ALA A 75 -8.92 -4.31 -2.43
C ALA A 75 -8.65 -3.99 -3.91
N GLN A 76 -7.54 -3.32 -4.22
CA GLN A 76 -7.13 -3.05 -5.60
C GLN A 76 -6.90 -4.34 -6.39
N ALA A 77 -6.23 -5.30 -5.78
CA ALA A 77 -5.98 -6.59 -6.42
C ALA A 77 -7.30 -7.32 -6.72
N THR A 78 -8.25 -7.26 -5.79
CA THR A 78 -9.58 -7.83 -5.95
C THR A 78 -10.34 -7.12 -7.07
N GLY A 79 -10.33 -5.80 -7.07
CA GLY A 79 -10.97 -5.00 -8.13
C GLY A 79 -10.42 -5.32 -9.51
N SER A 80 -9.10 -5.40 -9.64
CA SER A 80 -8.45 -5.77 -10.89
C SER A 80 -8.83 -7.17 -11.35
N TYR A 81 -8.91 -8.12 -10.43
CA TYR A 81 -9.31 -9.48 -10.73
C TYR A 81 -10.77 -9.55 -11.20
N LEU A 82 -11.68 -8.89 -10.47
CA LEU A 82 -13.10 -8.83 -10.84
C LEU A 82 -13.31 -8.18 -12.22
N TYR A 83 -12.55 -7.13 -12.50
CA TYR A 83 -12.60 -6.47 -13.80
C TYR A 83 -12.28 -7.44 -14.95
N LYS A 84 -11.39 -8.38 -14.72
CA LYS A 84 -11.00 -9.37 -15.74
C LYS A 84 -12.00 -10.49 -15.92
N ILE A 85 -12.66 -10.94 -14.84
CA ILE A 85 -13.50 -12.15 -14.87
C ILE A 85 -14.99 -11.86 -14.91
N ALA A 86 -15.45 -10.72 -14.39
CA ALA A 86 -16.88 -10.42 -14.30
C ALA A 86 -17.36 -9.66 -15.56
N PRO A 87 -18.60 -9.92 -16.02
CA PRO A 87 -19.19 -9.12 -17.08
C PRO A 87 -19.28 -7.64 -16.68
N LYS A 88 -19.21 -6.76 -17.69
CA LYS A 88 -19.37 -5.32 -17.45
C LYS A 88 -20.72 -5.04 -16.79
N ARG A 89 -20.73 -4.08 -15.86
CA ARG A 89 -21.91 -3.66 -15.08
C ARG A 89 -22.48 -4.76 -14.19
N SER A 90 -21.67 -5.73 -13.81
CA SER A 90 -22.06 -6.70 -12.80
C SER A 90 -22.37 -6.00 -11.48
N ARG A 91 -23.41 -6.46 -10.79
CA ARG A 91 -23.74 -5.96 -9.46
C ARG A 91 -22.83 -6.62 -8.44
N VAL A 92 -22.32 -5.81 -7.52
CA VAL A 92 -21.45 -6.28 -6.44
C VAL A 92 -22.02 -5.78 -5.11
N PHE A 93 -22.18 -6.70 -4.16
CA PHE A 93 -22.54 -6.36 -2.80
C PHE A 93 -21.28 -6.32 -1.95
N VAL A 94 -21.01 -5.17 -1.35
CA VAL A 94 -19.77 -4.94 -0.59
C VAL A 94 -20.06 -4.95 0.90
N ILE A 95 -19.32 -5.80 1.62
CA ILE A 95 -19.24 -5.76 3.07
C ILE A 95 -17.81 -5.32 3.41
N GLY A 96 -17.65 -4.06 3.83
CA GLY A 96 -16.31 -3.51 4.11
C GLY A 96 -16.31 -1.99 4.12
N GLY A 97 -15.11 -1.44 4.14
CA GLY A 97 -14.89 0.01 4.17
C GLY A 97 -14.70 0.62 2.78
N ASP A 98 -14.34 1.90 2.78
CA ASP A 98 -14.15 2.70 1.56
C ASP A 98 -13.09 2.13 0.62
N GLY A 99 -12.11 1.44 1.15
CA GLY A 99 -11.07 0.82 0.34
C GLY A 99 -11.61 -0.15 -0.68
N ILE A 100 -12.57 -1.00 -0.28
CA ILE A 100 -13.19 -1.96 -1.19
C ILE A 100 -14.13 -1.25 -2.14
N THR A 101 -14.98 -0.37 -1.66
CA THR A 101 -15.97 0.36 -2.46
C THR A 101 -15.30 1.14 -3.58
N ASN A 102 -14.19 1.82 -3.28
CA ASN A 102 -13.46 2.63 -4.27
C ASN A 102 -12.68 1.77 -5.27
N ALA A 103 -12.26 0.56 -4.89
CA ALA A 103 -11.49 -0.32 -5.76
C ALA A 103 -12.35 -1.06 -6.80
N ILE A 104 -13.64 -1.16 -6.54
CA ILE A 104 -14.62 -1.83 -7.39
C ILE A 104 -15.42 -0.78 -8.19
#